data_1c3b3f0ff56f88ab0b915eb993a2cf2e
#
_entry.id   1c3b3f0ff56f88ab0b915eb993a2cf2e
#
_cell.length_a   1.000
_cell.length_b   1.000
_cell.length_c   1.000
_cell.angle_alpha   90.00
_cell.angle_beta   90.00
_cell.angle_gamma   90.00
#
_symmetry.space_group_name_H-M   'P 1'
#
loop_
_entity.id
_entity.type
_entity.pdbx_description
1 polymer ?
#
loop_
_entity_poly.entity_id
_entity_poly.type
_entity_poly.pdbx_seq_one_letter_code
_entity_poly.pdbx_strand_id
1 'polypeptide(L)'
;MSNTRKIMTRAAAALALVLLVAAGCAAQDSDAFKKLQAVDFSKQRVARDDLKDMELSDLSLLRGVVFGRHGRVFKERDIQAYLKDQPWYKPDPNFSNASLNETERANLDLIRELEADKHDQIEPGDLRWWQTREMTGEQLGTHSSAEWHVMRAEVEAVHGKTFDDEPWLQQYFEDRYWYKPNAGYNPRELSATERHNLAAIDAAQREQRHAAVSPGDMDLFEKRLLTEDMLHGLSLYELRLLRNEIYARQGRHFKTEWLSQYFFSQPWYNPPDDNNKEPPLSDTEKKNVDTIVAYERKLKDSLSTQPISESLLEGMFLEDARKLRNEIYAHHGRIFKDKWLQKYFASFDWYKPNPNYTDAALTPVERQNAATIAAYEKKATSVMAAVEG
;
A
#
# COMPACT_ATOMS: atom_id res chain seq x y z
N MET A 1 2.38 31.92 -55.76
CA MET A 1 0.95 31.79 -55.38
C MET A 1 0.65 30.31 -55.27
N SER A 2 0.10 29.82 -54.24
CA SER A 2 -0.25 28.43 -53.91
C SER A 2 0.73 27.72 -52.97
N ASN A 3 0.57 27.95 -51.68
CA ASN A 3 0.94 26.95 -50.63
C ASN A 3 0.39 27.35 -49.24
N THR A 4 -0.89 27.75 -49.16
CA THR A 4 -1.52 28.17 -47.93
C THR A 4 -2.92 27.55 -47.73
N ARG A 5 -3.08 26.25 -48.09
CA ARG A 5 -4.37 25.55 -47.89
C ARG A 5 -4.22 24.07 -47.52
N LYS A 6 -3.33 23.70 -46.59
CA LYS A 6 -3.27 22.31 -46.08
C LYS A 6 -2.97 22.18 -44.58
N ILE A 7 -3.24 23.17 -43.75
CA ILE A 7 -3.01 23.10 -42.28
C ILE A 7 -4.28 23.43 -41.46
N MET A 8 -5.46 23.15 -41.99
CA MET A 8 -6.71 23.38 -41.20
C MET A 8 -7.72 22.24 -41.30
N THR A 9 -7.27 20.99 -41.18
CA THR A 9 -8.21 19.84 -41.12
C THR A 9 -7.63 18.66 -40.34
N ARG A 10 -6.96 18.91 -39.19
CA ARG A 10 -6.54 17.83 -38.24
C ARG A 10 -6.70 18.20 -36.79
N ALA A 11 -7.61 19.10 -36.43
CA ALA A 11 -7.89 19.50 -35.04
C ALA A 11 -9.35 19.32 -34.62
N ALA A 12 -10.09 18.39 -35.24
CA ALA A 12 -11.49 18.16 -34.93
C ALA A 12 -11.89 16.68 -34.82
N ALA A 13 -10.94 15.81 -34.39
CA ALA A 13 -11.22 14.38 -34.22
C ALA A 13 -10.60 13.79 -32.96
N ALA A 14 -10.40 14.59 -31.92
CA ALA A 14 -9.82 14.12 -30.62
C ALA A 14 -10.64 14.60 -29.41
N LEU A 15 -11.95 14.82 -29.58
CA LEU A 15 -12.82 15.21 -28.45
C LEU A 15 -14.16 14.48 -28.45
N ALA A 16 -14.13 13.17 -28.65
CA ALA A 16 -15.33 12.32 -28.55
C ALA A 16 -14.98 10.88 -28.19
N LEU A 17 -14.16 10.65 -27.13
CA LEU A 17 -13.98 9.32 -26.56
C LEU A 17 -13.48 9.37 -25.11
N VAL A 18 -14.14 10.15 -24.25
CA VAL A 18 -14.00 10.05 -22.78
C VAL A 18 -15.35 10.37 -22.17
N LEU A 19 -16.34 9.51 -22.46
CA LEU A 19 -17.63 9.49 -21.75
C LEU A 19 -18.29 8.15 -22.04
N LEU A 20 -17.66 7.07 -21.54
CA LEU A 20 -18.28 5.77 -21.37
C LEU A 20 -17.26 4.89 -20.62
N VAL A 21 -17.31 4.85 -19.32
CA VAL A 21 -17.13 3.67 -18.47
C VAL A 21 -17.28 4.13 -17.02
N ALA A 22 -18.52 4.42 -16.65
CA ALA A 22 -18.98 4.29 -15.28
C ALA A 22 -20.24 3.41 -15.36
N ALA A 23 -20.10 2.25 -16.01
CA ALA A 23 -20.95 1.11 -15.78
C ALA A 23 -20.08 0.13 -15.01
N GLY A 24 -20.39 -0.13 -13.74
CA GLY A 24 -19.78 -1.20 -12.97
C GLY A 24 -19.78 -2.47 -13.83
N CYS A 25 -18.64 -2.84 -14.37
CA CYS A 25 -18.38 -4.20 -14.78
C CYS A 25 -18.35 -5.03 -13.49
N ALA A 26 -19.51 -5.53 -13.07
CA ALA A 26 -19.53 -6.82 -12.42
C ALA A 26 -18.82 -7.74 -13.44
N ALA A 27 -17.57 -8.12 -13.15
CA ALA A 27 -16.84 -9.09 -13.94
C ALA A 27 -17.76 -10.31 -14.05
N GLN A 28 -18.22 -10.62 -15.25
CA GLN A 28 -19.13 -11.73 -15.47
C GLN A 28 -18.26 -12.98 -15.33
N ASP A 29 -18.49 -13.77 -14.27
CA ASP A 29 -17.79 -15.03 -14.03
C ASP A 29 -17.62 -15.80 -15.33
N SER A 30 -16.42 -16.23 -15.66
CA SER A 30 -16.18 -17.00 -16.88
C SER A 30 -16.94 -18.34 -16.84
N ASP A 31 -17.25 -18.90 -17.99
CA ASP A 31 -17.92 -20.20 -18.04
C ASP A 31 -17.07 -21.31 -17.42
N ALA A 32 -15.73 -21.19 -17.49
CA ALA A 32 -14.79 -22.07 -16.83
C ALA A 32 -14.90 -21.96 -15.31
N PHE A 33 -14.95 -20.75 -14.76
CA PHE A 33 -15.12 -20.53 -13.33
C PHE A 33 -16.46 -21.10 -12.83
N LYS A 34 -17.59 -20.82 -13.54
CA LYS A 34 -18.91 -21.36 -13.19
C LYS A 34 -18.95 -22.89 -13.13
N LYS A 35 -18.23 -23.55 -14.02
CA LYS A 35 -18.11 -25.02 -14.02
C LYS A 35 -17.31 -25.51 -12.83
N LEU A 36 -16.18 -24.86 -12.54
CA LEU A 36 -15.23 -25.31 -11.52
C LEU A 36 -15.69 -25.00 -10.09
N GLN A 37 -16.42 -23.90 -9.86
CA GLN A 37 -16.95 -23.60 -8.52
C GLN A 37 -17.89 -24.71 -7.97
N ALA A 38 -18.46 -25.53 -8.85
CA ALA A 38 -19.33 -26.66 -8.48
C ALA A 38 -18.54 -27.96 -8.18
N VAL A 39 -17.23 -27.97 -8.46
CA VAL A 39 -16.36 -29.16 -8.22
C VAL A 39 -16.17 -29.37 -6.72
N ASP A 40 -16.19 -30.62 -6.29
CA ASP A 40 -15.80 -31.03 -4.95
C ASP A 40 -14.25 -31.14 -4.87
N PHE A 41 -13.60 -30.03 -4.55
CA PHE A 41 -12.15 -29.92 -4.45
C PHE A 41 -11.55 -30.85 -3.37
N SER A 42 -12.35 -31.34 -2.44
CA SER A 42 -11.91 -32.28 -1.42
C SER A 42 -11.67 -33.70 -1.97
N LYS A 43 -12.29 -34.01 -3.12
CA LYS A 43 -12.25 -35.35 -3.74
C LYS A 43 -11.61 -35.37 -5.11
N GLN A 44 -11.67 -34.25 -5.83
CA GLN A 44 -11.23 -34.18 -7.23
C GLN A 44 -10.06 -33.22 -7.39
N ARG A 45 -9.00 -33.65 -8.04
CA ARG A 45 -7.93 -32.79 -8.53
C ARG A 45 -8.37 -32.12 -9.83
N VAL A 46 -8.15 -30.82 -9.94
CA VAL A 46 -8.34 -30.07 -11.18
C VAL A 46 -7.10 -30.21 -12.06
N ALA A 47 -7.30 -30.24 -13.37
CA ALA A 47 -6.19 -30.28 -14.32
C ALA A 47 -5.73 -28.87 -14.68
N ARG A 48 -4.45 -28.69 -14.98
CA ARG A 48 -3.89 -27.41 -15.46
C ARG A 48 -4.64 -26.88 -16.68
N ASP A 49 -5.05 -27.78 -17.59
CA ASP A 49 -5.80 -27.43 -18.80
C ASP A 49 -7.19 -26.82 -18.52
N ASP A 50 -7.79 -27.15 -17.37
CA ASP A 50 -9.07 -26.56 -16.96
C ASP A 50 -8.92 -25.12 -16.43
N LEU A 51 -7.71 -24.72 -16.03
CA LEU A 51 -7.41 -23.45 -15.36
C LEU A 51 -6.57 -22.47 -16.20
N LYS A 52 -5.79 -22.94 -17.17
CA LYS A 52 -4.74 -22.17 -17.87
C LYS A 52 -5.26 -20.90 -18.56
N ASP A 53 -6.51 -20.95 -19.05
CA ASP A 53 -7.15 -19.86 -19.79
C ASP A 53 -8.02 -18.96 -18.87
N MET A 54 -8.06 -19.23 -17.55
CA MET A 54 -8.79 -18.39 -16.59
C MET A 54 -8.04 -17.09 -16.33
N GLU A 55 -8.78 -16.02 -16.16
CA GLU A 55 -8.23 -14.73 -15.72
C GLU A 55 -7.75 -14.81 -14.26
N LEU A 56 -6.85 -13.90 -13.88
CA LEU A 56 -6.30 -13.84 -12.52
C LEU A 56 -7.39 -13.68 -11.45
N SER A 57 -8.40 -12.85 -11.72
CA SER A 57 -9.56 -12.66 -10.83
C SER A 57 -10.34 -13.95 -10.60
N ASP A 58 -10.57 -14.75 -11.67
CA ASP A 58 -11.29 -16.02 -11.57
C ASP A 58 -10.49 -17.07 -10.77
N LEU A 59 -9.15 -17.13 -10.98
CA LEU A 59 -8.27 -18.00 -10.20
C LEU A 59 -8.31 -17.63 -8.72
N SER A 60 -8.25 -16.33 -8.42
CA SER A 60 -8.32 -15.81 -7.05
C SER A 60 -9.66 -16.15 -6.37
N LEU A 61 -10.78 -15.99 -7.08
CA LEU A 61 -12.10 -16.40 -6.60
C LEU A 61 -12.18 -17.92 -6.40
N LEU A 62 -11.60 -18.72 -7.32
CA LEU A 62 -11.58 -20.18 -7.21
C LEU A 62 -10.80 -20.63 -5.97
N ARG A 63 -9.66 -20.00 -5.70
CA ARG A 63 -8.90 -20.18 -4.46
C ARG A 63 -9.76 -19.83 -3.24
N GLY A 64 -10.50 -18.72 -3.32
CA GLY A 64 -11.48 -18.32 -2.32
C GLY A 64 -12.55 -19.37 -2.07
N VAL A 65 -13.06 -20.03 -3.13
CA VAL A 65 -14.05 -21.13 -3.02
C VAL A 65 -13.48 -22.31 -2.23
N VAL A 66 -12.26 -22.76 -2.53
CA VAL A 66 -11.62 -23.88 -1.82
C VAL A 66 -11.56 -23.61 -0.31
N PHE A 67 -11.05 -22.48 0.10
CA PHE A 67 -10.97 -22.07 1.51
C PHE A 67 -12.34 -21.78 2.11
N GLY A 68 -13.24 -21.13 1.35
CA GLY A 68 -14.57 -20.76 1.79
C GLY A 68 -15.46 -21.98 2.13
N ARG A 69 -15.23 -23.13 1.51
CA ARG A 69 -15.90 -24.41 1.88
C ARG A 69 -15.60 -24.84 3.32
N HIS A 70 -14.48 -24.38 3.88
CA HIS A 70 -14.08 -24.59 5.28
C HIS A 70 -14.37 -23.37 6.16
N GLY A 71 -15.11 -22.36 5.65
CA GLY A 71 -15.54 -21.21 6.43
C GLY A 71 -14.50 -20.09 6.60
N ARG A 72 -13.36 -20.13 5.88
CA ARG A 72 -12.35 -19.06 5.98
C ARG A 72 -12.96 -17.70 5.66
N VAL A 73 -12.69 -16.72 6.52
CA VAL A 73 -13.02 -15.31 6.30
C VAL A 73 -11.83 -14.60 5.65
N PHE A 74 -12.08 -13.84 4.60
CA PHE A 74 -11.05 -13.15 3.83
C PHE A 74 -11.05 -11.65 4.13
N LYS A 75 -9.85 -11.06 4.12
CA LYS A 75 -9.67 -9.60 4.16
C LYS A 75 -9.92 -8.97 2.78
N GLU A 76 -9.65 -9.71 1.71
CA GLU A 76 -9.89 -9.31 0.33
C GLU A 76 -11.38 -9.17 0.08
N ARG A 77 -11.80 -7.92 -0.20
CA ARG A 77 -13.23 -7.55 -0.28
C ARG A 77 -13.99 -8.33 -1.33
N ASP A 78 -13.39 -8.52 -2.52
CA ASP A 78 -14.05 -9.18 -3.65
C ASP A 78 -14.31 -10.67 -3.35
N ILE A 79 -13.31 -11.38 -2.82
CA ILE A 79 -13.45 -12.77 -2.41
C ILE A 79 -14.52 -12.89 -1.30
N GLN A 80 -14.43 -12.02 -0.29
CA GLN A 80 -15.35 -12.07 0.84
C GLN A 80 -16.80 -11.72 0.42
N ALA A 81 -16.99 -10.75 -0.47
CA ALA A 81 -18.29 -10.40 -1.03
C ALA A 81 -18.89 -11.57 -1.82
N TYR A 82 -18.09 -12.13 -2.74
CA TYR A 82 -18.49 -13.31 -3.50
C TYR A 82 -18.93 -14.47 -2.60
N LEU A 83 -18.13 -14.79 -1.56
CA LEU A 83 -18.45 -15.90 -0.64
C LEU A 83 -19.72 -15.65 0.14
N LYS A 84 -19.99 -14.43 0.60
CA LYS A 84 -21.21 -14.08 1.35
C LYS A 84 -22.48 -14.34 0.55
N ASP A 85 -22.43 -14.23 -0.77
CA ASP A 85 -23.56 -14.48 -1.65
C ASP A 85 -23.78 -15.98 -1.93
N GLN A 86 -22.86 -16.85 -1.47
CA GLN A 86 -22.97 -18.28 -1.69
C GLN A 86 -23.80 -18.96 -0.59
N PRO A 87 -24.89 -19.71 -0.93
CA PRO A 87 -25.75 -20.35 0.07
C PRO A 87 -25.06 -21.42 0.91
N TRP A 88 -23.93 -21.94 0.43
CA TRP A 88 -23.12 -22.94 1.13
C TRP A 88 -22.06 -22.34 2.06
N TYR A 89 -21.76 -21.05 1.95
CA TYR A 89 -20.71 -20.40 2.75
C TYR A 89 -21.20 -20.18 4.19
N LYS A 90 -20.43 -20.68 5.15
CA LYS A 90 -20.65 -20.50 6.59
C LYS A 90 -19.34 -20.05 7.20
N PRO A 91 -19.18 -18.77 7.55
CA PRO A 91 -17.95 -18.27 8.17
C PRO A 91 -17.66 -19.00 9.48
N ASP A 92 -16.42 -19.45 9.65
CA ASP A 92 -15.92 -20.09 10.86
C ASP A 92 -14.77 -19.23 11.43
N PRO A 93 -14.95 -18.59 12.60
CA PRO A 93 -13.92 -17.79 13.24
C PRO A 93 -12.73 -18.66 13.73
N ASN A 94 -12.91 -19.97 13.84
CA ASN A 94 -11.87 -20.92 14.25
C ASN A 94 -11.25 -21.64 13.05
N PHE A 95 -11.45 -21.14 11.83
CA PHE A 95 -10.85 -21.75 10.65
C PHE A 95 -9.33 -21.97 10.85
N SER A 96 -8.87 -23.14 10.44
CA SER A 96 -7.46 -23.50 10.41
C SER A 96 -7.11 -24.21 9.10
N ASN A 97 -5.93 -23.95 8.56
CA ASN A 97 -5.40 -24.64 7.40
C ASN A 97 -5.24 -26.16 7.61
N ALA A 98 -5.29 -26.65 8.85
CA ALA A 98 -5.30 -28.07 9.17
C ALA A 98 -6.56 -28.81 8.66
N SER A 99 -7.67 -28.08 8.41
CA SER A 99 -8.89 -28.64 7.84
C SER A 99 -8.75 -29.03 6.37
N LEU A 100 -7.75 -28.49 5.65
CA LEU A 100 -7.52 -28.79 4.23
C LEU A 100 -6.87 -30.15 4.07
N ASN A 101 -7.44 -31.01 3.24
CA ASN A 101 -6.86 -32.31 2.88
C ASN A 101 -5.79 -32.20 1.77
N GLU A 102 -5.12 -33.30 1.44
CA GLU A 102 -4.05 -33.33 0.42
C GLU A 102 -4.53 -32.95 -0.98
N THR A 103 -5.77 -33.32 -1.35
CA THR A 103 -6.34 -33.00 -2.66
C THR A 103 -6.59 -31.51 -2.78
N GLU A 104 -7.15 -30.88 -1.74
CA GLU A 104 -7.38 -29.44 -1.68
C GLU A 104 -6.09 -28.65 -1.71
N ARG A 105 -5.07 -29.08 -0.95
CA ARG A 105 -3.73 -28.46 -0.97
C ARG A 105 -3.09 -28.52 -2.35
N ALA A 106 -3.20 -29.66 -3.04
CA ALA A 106 -2.68 -29.80 -4.39
C ALA A 106 -3.45 -28.93 -5.41
N ASN A 107 -4.77 -28.77 -5.25
CA ASN A 107 -5.56 -27.85 -6.06
C ASN A 107 -5.16 -26.38 -5.80
N LEU A 108 -4.97 -26.02 -4.54
CA LEU A 108 -4.49 -24.68 -4.16
C LEU A 108 -3.08 -24.40 -4.70
N ASP A 109 -2.17 -25.38 -4.67
CA ASP A 109 -0.84 -25.25 -5.24
C ASP A 109 -0.91 -24.94 -6.73
N LEU A 110 -1.73 -25.69 -7.48
CA LEU A 110 -1.89 -25.47 -8.91
C LEU A 110 -2.51 -24.11 -9.24
N ILE A 111 -3.56 -23.69 -8.49
CA ILE A 111 -4.19 -22.40 -8.67
C ILE A 111 -3.15 -21.29 -8.41
N ARG A 112 -2.42 -21.36 -7.31
CA ARG A 112 -1.42 -20.35 -6.93
C ARG A 112 -0.24 -20.30 -7.93
N GLU A 113 0.18 -21.43 -8.46
CA GLU A 113 1.19 -21.47 -9.52
C GLU A 113 0.74 -20.69 -10.75
N LEU A 114 -0.52 -20.89 -11.17
CA LEU A 114 -1.08 -20.19 -12.33
C LEU A 114 -1.35 -18.71 -12.04
N GLU A 115 -1.73 -18.33 -10.80
CA GLU A 115 -1.79 -16.94 -10.38
C GLU A 115 -0.41 -16.27 -10.53
N ALA A 116 0.65 -16.92 -9.99
CA ALA A 116 2.02 -16.40 -10.06
C ALA A 116 2.54 -16.24 -11.50
N ASP A 117 2.16 -17.16 -12.40
CA ASP A 117 2.53 -17.06 -13.82
C ASP A 117 1.78 -15.93 -14.56
N LYS A 118 0.69 -15.38 -13.98
CA LYS A 118 -0.15 -14.33 -14.57
C LYS A 118 0.04 -12.95 -13.94
N HIS A 119 0.77 -12.85 -12.84
CA HIS A 119 1.09 -11.56 -12.25
C HIS A 119 2.01 -10.76 -13.19
N ASP A 120 1.76 -9.46 -13.32
CA ASP A 120 2.59 -8.55 -14.11
C ASP A 120 3.99 -8.38 -13.51
N GLN A 121 4.11 -8.53 -12.20
CA GLN A 121 5.35 -8.55 -11.43
C GLN A 121 5.29 -9.67 -10.38
N ILE A 122 6.44 -10.07 -9.83
CA ILE A 122 6.48 -11.11 -8.78
C ILE A 122 5.92 -10.52 -7.49
N GLU A 123 4.86 -11.11 -6.96
CA GLU A 123 4.14 -10.65 -5.76
C GLU A 123 4.51 -11.47 -4.51
N PRO A 124 4.31 -10.92 -3.28
CA PRO A 124 4.37 -11.71 -2.05
C PRO A 124 3.44 -12.93 -2.12
N GLY A 125 3.99 -14.11 -1.91
CA GLY A 125 3.28 -15.39 -2.06
C GLY A 125 3.63 -16.16 -3.33
N ASP A 126 4.39 -15.57 -4.26
CA ASP A 126 4.81 -16.24 -5.50
C ASP A 126 6.16 -16.95 -5.40
N LEU A 127 6.95 -16.65 -4.35
CA LEU A 127 8.36 -17.05 -4.28
C LEU A 127 8.55 -18.58 -4.23
N ARG A 128 7.52 -19.35 -3.84
CA ARG A 128 7.53 -20.81 -3.90
C ARG A 128 7.79 -21.36 -5.31
N TRP A 129 7.37 -20.64 -6.35
CA TRP A 129 7.53 -21.04 -7.76
C TRP A 129 8.80 -20.46 -8.39
N TRP A 130 9.58 -19.70 -7.60
CA TRP A 130 10.85 -19.09 -8.02
C TRP A 130 12.10 -19.75 -7.41
N GLN A 131 11.97 -20.86 -6.69
CA GLN A 131 13.10 -21.55 -6.05
C GLN A 131 14.15 -22.07 -7.05
N THR A 132 13.71 -22.39 -8.28
CA THR A 132 14.55 -22.94 -9.36
C THR A 132 14.70 -21.99 -10.55
N ARG A 133 14.12 -20.79 -10.46
CA ARG A 133 14.16 -19.76 -11.51
C ARG A 133 14.82 -18.51 -10.91
N GLU A 134 15.75 -17.90 -11.65
CA GLU A 134 16.35 -16.64 -11.23
C GLU A 134 15.41 -15.48 -11.51
N MET A 135 15.35 -14.53 -10.57
CA MET A 135 14.56 -13.30 -10.66
C MET A 135 15.40 -12.16 -11.22
N THR A 136 14.78 -11.30 -12.00
CA THR A 136 15.37 -10.03 -12.47
C THR A 136 14.69 -8.85 -11.78
N GLY A 137 15.37 -7.68 -11.74
CA GLY A 137 14.80 -6.45 -11.20
C GLY A 137 13.52 -6.02 -11.93
N GLU A 138 13.44 -6.25 -13.26
CA GLU A 138 12.25 -5.95 -14.06
C GLU A 138 11.05 -6.82 -13.63
N GLN A 139 11.26 -8.11 -13.39
CA GLN A 139 10.21 -9.03 -12.93
C GLN A 139 9.78 -8.75 -11.49
N LEU A 140 10.69 -8.27 -10.64
CA LEU A 140 10.38 -7.89 -9.27
C LEU A 140 9.52 -6.63 -9.19
N GLY A 141 9.64 -5.69 -10.15
CA GLY A 141 8.83 -4.47 -10.17
C GLY A 141 9.05 -3.56 -8.96
N THR A 142 7.95 -2.98 -8.45
CA THR A 142 7.98 -2.04 -7.33
C THR A 142 7.04 -2.49 -6.21
N HIS A 143 7.55 -2.47 -4.96
CA HIS A 143 6.82 -2.91 -3.78
C HIS A 143 7.02 -1.96 -2.60
N SER A 144 6.09 -2.00 -1.64
CA SER A 144 6.28 -1.35 -0.35
C SER A 144 7.40 -2.04 0.45
N SER A 145 7.96 -1.35 1.43
CA SER A 145 8.99 -1.93 2.32
C SER A 145 8.50 -3.21 3.01
N ALA A 146 7.22 -3.25 3.41
CA ALA A 146 6.65 -4.44 4.03
C ALA A 146 6.54 -5.63 3.05
N GLU A 147 6.18 -5.38 1.79
CA GLU A 147 6.13 -6.42 0.75
C GLU A 147 7.53 -6.93 0.42
N TRP A 148 8.52 -6.05 0.25
CA TRP A 148 9.92 -6.45 0.10
C TRP A 148 10.39 -7.35 1.23
N HIS A 149 10.04 -6.99 2.48
CA HIS A 149 10.41 -7.76 3.67
C HIS A 149 9.77 -9.16 3.64
N VAL A 150 8.46 -9.25 3.33
CA VAL A 150 7.75 -10.52 3.17
C VAL A 150 8.36 -11.36 2.05
N MET A 151 8.60 -10.79 0.87
CA MET A 151 9.19 -11.51 -0.26
C MET A 151 10.55 -12.08 0.10
N ARG A 152 11.42 -11.27 0.72
CA ARG A 152 12.71 -11.71 1.19
C ARG A 152 12.61 -12.88 2.19
N ALA A 153 11.71 -12.76 3.16
CA ALA A 153 11.47 -13.77 4.17
C ALA A 153 10.85 -15.06 3.58
N GLU A 154 10.02 -14.95 2.55
CA GLU A 154 9.36 -16.08 1.91
C GLU A 154 10.37 -17.05 1.27
N VAL A 155 11.47 -16.56 0.69
CA VAL A 155 12.56 -17.42 0.16
C VAL A 155 13.07 -18.38 1.23
N GLU A 156 13.14 -17.94 2.48
CA GLU A 156 13.60 -18.77 3.61
C GLU A 156 12.44 -19.56 4.26
N ALA A 157 11.22 -18.99 4.27
CA ALA A 157 10.04 -19.61 4.86
C ALA A 157 9.61 -20.88 4.13
N VAL A 158 9.86 -21.00 2.83
CA VAL A 158 9.58 -22.22 2.07
C VAL A 158 10.40 -23.42 2.57
N HIS A 159 11.53 -23.17 3.26
CA HIS A 159 12.36 -24.17 3.95
C HIS A 159 12.03 -24.30 5.44
N GLY A 160 10.99 -23.58 5.90
CA GLY A 160 10.49 -23.67 7.26
C GLY A 160 11.24 -22.80 8.28
N LYS A 161 11.97 -21.75 7.84
CA LYS A 161 12.55 -20.77 8.77
C LYS A 161 11.48 -20.22 9.70
N THR A 162 11.77 -20.12 11.00
CA THR A 162 10.95 -19.43 12.01
C THR A 162 11.42 -18.00 12.18
N PHE A 163 10.48 -17.11 12.54
CA PHE A 163 10.70 -15.67 12.67
C PHE A 163 10.35 -15.22 14.10
N ASP A 164 11.02 -15.85 15.08
CA ASP A 164 10.71 -15.68 16.51
C ASP A 164 10.89 -14.22 16.99
N ASP A 165 11.77 -13.47 16.36
CA ASP A 165 12.01 -12.04 16.66
C ASP A 165 10.98 -11.11 15.98
N GLU A 166 10.15 -11.65 15.08
CA GLU A 166 9.17 -10.91 14.29
C GLU A 166 7.79 -11.61 14.34
N PRO A 167 7.04 -11.48 15.45
CA PRO A 167 5.78 -12.23 15.67
C PRO A 167 4.74 -12.05 14.55
N TRP A 168 4.64 -10.84 13.96
CA TRP A 168 3.73 -10.59 12.85
C TRP A 168 4.12 -11.37 11.58
N LEU A 169 5.42 -11.49 11.31
CA LEU A 169 5.94 -12.22 10.15
C LEU A 169 5.78 -13.73 10.36
N GLN A 170 6.02 -14.22 11.58
CA GLN A 170 5.74 -15.59 11.97
C GLN A 170 4.26 -15.91 11.74
N GLN A 171 3.33 -15.10 12.24
CA GLN A 171 1.90 -15.26 12.05
C GLN A 171 1.52 -15.20 10.56
N TYR A 172 2.12 -14.27 9.80
CA TYR A 172 1.91 -14.17 8.35
C TYR A 172 2.16 -15.50 7.65
N PHE A 173 3.27 -16.21 7.97
CA PHE A 173 3.57 -17.51 7.37
C PHE A 173 2.74 -18.64 7.96
N GLU A 174 2.43 -18.64 9.25
CA GLU A 174 1.54 -19.64 9.87
C GLU A 174 0.13 -19.62 9.25
N ASP A 175 -0.34 -18.50 8.79
CA ASP A 175 -1.60 -18.35 8.04
C ASP A 175 -1.52 -18.96 6.61
N ARG A 176 -0.35 -19.38 6.15
CA ARG A 176 -0.15 -20.00 4.85
C ARG A 176 -0.28 -21.53 4.97
N TYR A 177 -1.17 -22.13 4.17
CA TYR A 177 -1.45 -23.58 4.21
C TYR A 177 -0.23 -24.46 3.89
N TRP A 178 0.79 -23.92 3.24
CA TRP A 178 2.00 -24.60 2.83
C TRP A 178 3.15 -24.48 3.85
N TYR A 179 3.12 -23.48 4.72
CA TYR A 179 4.21 -23.23 5.65
C TYR A 179 4.29 -24.31 6.73
N LYS A 180 5.51 -24.83 6.95
CA LYS A 180 5.80 -25.84 7.97
C LYS A 180 7.08 -25.42 8.71
N PRO A 181 6.98 -24.96 9.96
CA PRO A 181 8.15 -24.62 10.76
C PRO A 181 9.16 -25.76 10.83
N ASN A 182 10.43 -25.45 10.67
CA ASN A 182 11.54 -26.40 10.73
C ASN A 182 12.62 -25.87 11.68
N ALA A 183 12.67 -26.42 12.91
CA ALA A 183 13.67 -26.03 13.90
C ALA A 183 15.13 -26.33 13.46
N GLY A 184 15.31 -27.17 12.44
CA GLY A 184 16.61 -27.48 11.85
C GLY A 184 16.96 -26.60 10.64
N TYR A 185 16.18 -25.54 10.34
CA TYR A 185 16.47 -24.65 9.22
C TYR A 185 17.89 -24.10 9.27
N ASN A 186 18.58 -24.16 8.12
CA ASN A 186 19.94 -23.66 7.99
C ASN A 186 20.05 -22.86 6.68
N PRO A 187 20.37 -21.55 6.72
CA PRO A 187 20.47 -20.72 5.51
C PRO A 187 21.56 -21.17 4.53
N ARG A 188 22.51 -22.01 4.97
CA ARG A 188 23.54 -22.59 4.07
C ARG A 188 22.96 -23.62 3.09
N GLU A 189 21.76 -24.13 3.36
CA GLU A 189 21.08 -25.11 2.51
C GLU A 189 20.33 -24.46 1.33
N LEU A 190 20.18 -23.12 1.33
CA LEU A 190 19.63 -22.41 0.19
C LEU A 190 20.46 -22.69 -1.07
N SER A 191 19.78 -22.97 -2.18
CA SER A 191 20.39 -23.18 -3.49
C SER A 191 21.13 -21.94 -4.00
N ALA A 192 21.93 -22.07 -5.05
CA ALA A 192 22.57 -20.92 -5.69
C ALA A 192 21.52 -19.93 -6.26
N THR A 193 20.44 -20.46 -6.85
CA THR A 193 19.31 -19.66 -7.38
C THR A 193 18.61 -18.89 -6.28
N GLU A 194 18.31 -19.50 -5.14
CA GLU A 194 17.65 -18.81 -4.03
C GLU A 194 18.51 -17.71 -3.42
N ARG A 195 19.83 -17.94 -3.30
CA ARG A 195 20.77 -16.88 -2.88
C ARG A 195 20.85 -15.75 -3.91
N HIS A 196 20.82 -16.06 -5.21
CA HIS A 196 20.72 -15.08 -6.27
C HIS A 196 19.43 -14.26 -6.12
N ASN A 197 18.31 -14.92 -5.89
CA ASN A 197 17.00 -14.28 -5.73
C ASN A 197 16.96 -13.35 -4.51
N LEU A 198 17.53 -13.75 -3.38
CA LEU A 198 17.69 -12.87 -2.22
C LEU A 198 18.49 -11.61 -2.58
N ALA A 199 19.61 -11.77 -3.30
CA ALA A 199 20.44 -10.64 -3.73
C ALA A 199 19.70 -9.74 -4.74
N ALA A 200 18.89 -10.30 -5.63
CA ALA A 200 18.06 -9.55 -6.59
C ALA A 200 16.98 -8.73 -5.88
N ILE A 201 16.27 -9.32 -4.90
CA ILE A 201 15.30 -8.62 -4.05
C ILE A 201 15.97 -7.45 -3.31
N ASP A 202 17.11 -7.69 -2.65
CA ASP A 202 17.85 -6.65 -1.93
C ASP A 202 18.36 -5.54 -2.87
N ALA A 203 18.72 -5.87 -4.12
CA ALA A 203 19.15 -4.89 -5.11
C ALA A 203 17.97 -4.04 -5.62
N ALA A 204 16.85 -4.67 -5.98
CA ALA A 204 15.64 -3.98 -6.44
C ALA A 204 15.07 -3.05 -5.37
N GLN A 205 15.02 -3.50 -4.11
CA GLN A 205 14.61 -2.67 -2.99
C GLN A 205 15.52 -1.44 -2.81
N ARG A 206 16.86 -1.61 -2.94
CA ARG A 206 17.80 -0.48 -2.83
C ARG A 206 17.64 0.52 -3.97
N GLU A 207 17.41 0.03 -5.19
CA GLU A 207 17.24 0.87 -6.38
C GLU A 207 15.94 1.69 -6.31
N GLN A 208 14.88 1.11 -5.77
CA GLN A 208 13.60 1.77 -5.60
C GLN A 208 13.64 2.88 -4.54
N ARG A 209 14.53 2.80 -3.55
CA ARG A 209 14.58 3.76 -2.46
C ARG A 209 15.12 5.11 -2.93
N HIS A 210 14.32 6.17 -2.76
CA HIS A 210 14.72 7.56 -2.96
C HIS A 210 15.18 8.25 -1.66
N ALA A 211 15.03 7.56 -0.52
CA ALA A 211 15.45 8.02 0.82
C ALA A 211 16.09 6.89 1.62
N ALA A 212 16.82 7.24 2.68
CA ALA A 212 17.47 6.28 3.57
C ALA A 212 16.49 5.45 4.40
N VAL A 213 15.26 5.94 4.57
CA VAL A 213 14.16 5.28 5.27
C VAL A 213 12.86 5.47 4.48
N SER A 214 11.97 4.51 4.55
CA SER A 214 10.68 4.52 3.85
C SER A 214 9.55 4.09 4.80
N PRO A 215 8.28 4.44 4.53
CA PRO A 215 7.14 3.83 5.23
C PRO A 215 7.22 2.31 5.16
N GLY A 216 7.10 1.65 6.30
CA GLY A 216 7.32 0.20 6.47
C GLY A 216 8.59 -0.16 7.23
N ASP A 217 9.54 0.77 7.40
CA ASP A 217 10.85 0.51 8.02
C ASP A 217 10.89 0.73 9.55
N MET A 218 9.79 1.13 10.19
CA MET A 218 9.83 1.57 11.60
C MET A 218 10.09 0.46 12.61
N ASP A 219 9.96 -0.81 12.25
CA ASP A 219 10.44 -1.94 13.02
C ASP A 219 11.96 -1.89 13.26
N LEU A 220 12.73 -1.48 12.25
CA LEU A 220 14.19 -1.33 12.35
C LEU A 220 14.60 -0.22 13.34
N PHE A 221 13.66 0.65 13.71
CA PHE A 221 13.87 1.82 14.55
C PHE A 221 13.21 1.75 15.93
N GLU A 222 12.65 0.62 16.33
CA GLU A 222 12.11 0.43 17.71
C GLU A 222 13.18 0.64 18.79
N LYS A 223 14.42 0.21 18.53
CA LYS A 223 15.57 0.32 19.44
C LYS A 223 16.69 1.23 18.91
N ARG A 224 16.50 1.87 17.76
CA ARG A 224 17.46 2.70 17.08
C ARG A 224 16.90 4.10 16.85
N LEU A 225 17.73 5.13 17.01
CA LEU A 225 17.33 6.50 16.74
C LEU A 225 17.38 6.83 15.24
N LEU A 226 16.33 7.51 14.77
CA LEU A 226 16.32 8.22 13.49
C LEU A 226 17.19 9.47 13.59
N THR A 227 17.86 9.82 12.50
CA THR A 227 18.50 11.12 12.32
C THR A 227 17.76 11.92 11.26
N GLU A 228 17.90 13.25 11.29
CA GLU A 228 17.28 14.11 10.29
C GLU A 228 17.76 13.77 8.86
N ASP A 229 19.06 13.42 8.70
CA ASP A 229 19.62 13.07 7.39
C ASP A 229 18.95 11.84 6.76
N MET A 230 18.44 10.91 7.57
CA MET A 230 17.71 9.73 7.08
C MET A 230 16.35 10.09 6.48
N LEU A 231 15.79 11.25 6.86
CA LEU A 231 14.48 11.71 6.41
C LEU A 231 14.54 12.55 5.12
N HIS A 232 15.75 12.86 4.64
CA HIS A 232 15.93 13.63 3.42
C HIS A 232 15.35 12.88 2.21
N GLY A 233 14.64 13.61 1.36
CA GLY A 233 14.00 13.08 0.16
C GLY A 233 12.56 12.63 0.37
N LEU A 234 12.11 12.44 1.63
CA LEU A 234 10.73 12.05 1.92
C LEU A 234 9.75 13.19 1.68
N SER A 235 8.58 12.85 1.13
CA SER A 235 7.45 13.76 1.02
C SER A 235 6.79 14.00 2.39
N LEU A 236 5.98 15.04 2.51
CA LEU A 236 5.18 15.29 3.73
C LEU A 236 4.18 14.16 4.02
N TYR A 237 3.73 13.46 2.98
CA TYR A 237 2.85 12.30 3.12
C TYR A 237 3.60 11.10 3.71
N GLU A 238 4.79 10.80 3.20
CA GLU A 238 5.63 9.71 3.70
C GLU A 238 6.09 9.95 5.14
N LEU A 239 6.49 11.17 5.48
CA LEU A 239 6.81 11.55 6.88
C LEU A 239 5.62 11.32 7.80
N ARG A 240 4.41 11.66 7.36
CA ARG A 240 3.19 11.39 8.12
C ARG A 240 2.93 9.89 8.29
N LEU A 241 3.18 9.08 7.27
CA LEU A 241 3.09 7.62 7.37
C LEU A 241 4.10 7.07 8.36
N LEU A 242 5.39 7.42 8.25
CA LEU A 242 6.44 6.99 9.18
C LEU A 242 6.10 7.30 10.64
N ARG A 243 5.68 8.55 10.91
CA ARG A 243 5.28 8.94 12.26
C ARG A 243 4.11 8.11 12.78
N ASN A 244 3.10 7.86 11.97
CA ASN A 244 1.95 7.07 12.39
C ASN A 244 2.26 5.57 12.47
N GLU A 245 3.22 5.09 11.69
CA GLU A 245 3.68 3.70 11.75
C GLU A 245 4.25 3.34 13.13
N ILE A 246 5.02 4.24 13.75
CA ILE A 246 5.53 4.03 15.11
C ILE A 246 4.37 3.71 16.08
N TYR A 247 3.27 4.46 15.99
CA TYR A 247 2.09 4.19 16.81
C TYR A 247 1.32 2.94 16.37
N ALA A 248 1.24 2.70 15.04
CA ALA A 248 0.55 1.54 14.49
C ALA A 248 1.18 0.22 14.95
N ARG A 249 2.52 0.15 14.98
CA ARG A 249 3.27 -1.01 15.47
C ARG A 249 3.01 -1.31 16.95
N GLN A 250 2.67 -0.29 17.72
CA GLN A 250 2.25 -0.44 19.12
C GLN A 250 0.73 -0.68 19.28
N GLY A 251 0.03 -0.96 18.18
CA GLY A 251 -1.39 -1.32 18.17
C GLY A 251 -2.37 -0.15 18.26
N ARG A 252 -1.97 1.07 17.88
CA ARG A 252 -2.88 2.21 17.85
C ARG A 252 -3.96 2.05 16.79
N HIS A 253 -5.22 2.29 17.17
CA HIS A 253 -6.32 2.47 16.24
C HIS A 253 -6.39 3.89 15.70
N PHE A 254 -6.64 4.03 14.39
CA PHE A 254 -6.74 5.33 13.74
C PHE A 254 -8.18 5.71 13.50
N LYS A 255 -8.57 6.92 13.95
CA LYS A 255 -9.90 7.51 13.68
C LYS A 255 -9.98 8.12 12.27
N THR A 256 -8.84 8.42 11.67
CA THR A 256 -8.75 8.94 10.31
C THR A 256 -8.88 7.76 9.35
N GLU A 257 -9.96 7.75 8.57
CA GLU A 257 -10.36 6.61 7.73
C GLU A 257 -9.25 6.12 6.82
N TRP A 258 -8.63 7.00 6.02
CA TRP A 258 -7.58 6.60 5.10
C TRP A 258 -6.33 6.04 5.80
N LEU A 259 -5.96 6.55 7.00
CA LEU A 259 -4.86 5.97 7.81
C LEU A 259 -5.23 4.59 8.33
N SER A 260 -6.47 4.42 8.77
CA SER A 260 -7.01 3.13 9.19
C SER A 260 -6.92 2.12 8.05
N GLN A 261 -7.42 2.48 6.87
CA GLN A 261 -7.36 1.61 5.68
C GLN A 261 -5.92 1.29 5.28
N TYR A 262 -5.02 2.30 5.25
CA TYR A 262 -3.62 2.11 4.95
C TYR A 262 -2.96 1.10 5.89
N PHE A 263 -3.13 1.25 7.22
CA PHE A 263 -2.51 0.32 8.15
C PHE A 263 -3.17 -1.06 8.14
N PHE A 264 -4.49 -1.15 7.97
CA PHE A 264 -5.16 -2.45 7.81
C PHE A 264 -4.74 -3.21 6.54
N SER A 265 -4.22 -2.54 5.52
CA SER A 265 -3.61 -3.20 4.36
C SER A 265 -2.21 -3.76 4.64
N GLN A 266 -1.56 -3.32 5.74
CA GLN A 266 -0.22 -3.79 6.09
C GLN A 266 -0.30 -5.19 6.74
N PRO A 267 0.55 -6.15 6.31
CA PRO A 267 0.51 -7.52 6.82
C PRO A 267 0.82 -7.63 8.32
N TRP A 268 1.61 -6.69 8.84
CA TRP A 268 2.05 -6.66 10.24
C TRP A 268 1.08 -5.95 11.19
N TYR A 269 0.09 -5.19 10.68
CA TYR A 269 -0.81 -4.41 11.53
C TYR A 269 -1.95 -5.28 12.07
N ASN A 270 -1.93 -5.52 13.37
CA ASN A 270 -2.96 -6.26 14.08
C ASN A 270 -3.27 -5.59 15.42
N PRO A 271 -4.03 -4.47 15.39
CA PRO A 271 -4.35 -3.74 16.61
C PRO A 271 -5.27 -4.57 17.52
N PRO A 272 -5.14 -4.43 18.88
CA PRO A 272 -6.03 -5.08 19.82
C PRO A 272 -7.46 -4.54 19.70
N ASP A 273 -8.47 -5.31 20.11
CA ASP A 273 -9.88 -4.90 20.04
C ASP A 273 -10.23 -3.69 20.91
N ASP A 274 -9.41 -3.34 21.93
CA ASP A 274 -9.62 -2.19 22.80
C ASP A 274 -9.11 -0.89 22.17
N ASN A 275 -10.02 -0.14 21.54
CA ASN A 275 -9.76 1.11 20.83
C ASN A 275 -9.48 2.33 21.73
N ASN A 276 -9.50 2.19 23.07
CA ASN A 276 -9.61 3.35 23.97
C ASN A 276 -8.28 3.79 24.59
N LYS A 277 -7.19 3.06 24.37
CA LYS A 277 -5.88 3.39 24.95
C LYS A 277 -4.88 3.81 23.87
N GLU A 278 -4.25 4.96 24.08
CA GLU A 278 -3.02 5.29 23.35
C GLU A 278 -1.94 4.28 23.76
N PRO A 279 -1.29 3.60 22.79
CA PRO A 279 -0.26 2.63 23.11
C PRO A 279 0.95 3.33 23.76
N PRO A 280 1.58 2.71 24.74
CA PRO A 280 2.79 3.26 25.37
C PRO A 280 3.96 3.15 24.39
N LEU A 281 4.57 4.28 24.05
CA LEU A 281 5.82 4.32 23.28
C LEU A 281 7.02 4.23 24.22
N SER A 282 8.06 3.52 23.80
CA SER A 282 9.37 3.57 24.43
C SER A 282 10.00 4.97 24.31
N ASP A 283 11.06 5.24 25.06
CA ASP A 283 11.77 6.52 24.94
C ASP A 283 12.47 6.71 23.59
N THR A 284 12.89 5.62 22.95
CA THR A 284 13.46 5.65 21.58
C THR A 284 12.38 6.03 20.58
N GLU A 285 11.22 5.40 20.64
CA GLU A 285 10.10 5.68 19.72
C GLU A 285 9.59 7.11 19.88
N LYS A 286 9.47 7.63 21.11
CA LYS A 286 9.12 9.04 21.35
C LYS A 286 10.10 9.99 20.69
N LYS A 287 11.42 9.74 20.86
CA LYS A 287 12.47 10.54 20.21
C LYS A 287 12.40 10.46 18.68
N ASN A 288 12.09 9.30 18.14
CA ASN A 288 11.90 9.12 16.68
C ASN A 288 10.68 9.90 16.18
N VAL A 289 9.55 9.86 16.90
CA VAL A 289 8.39 10.72 16.61
C VAL A 289 8.79 12.20 16.66
N ASP A 290 9.49 12.65 17.69
CA ASP A 290 9.93 14.04 17.84
C ASP A 290 10.85 14.47 16.68
N THR A 291 11.76 13.60 16.23
CA THR A 291 12.65 13.83 15.09
C THR A 291 11.84 14.03 13.80
N ILE A 292 10.86 13.16 13.53
CA ILE A 292 10.01 13.27 12.34
C ILE A 292 9.19 14.56 12.40
N VAL A 293 8.55 14.86 13.54
CA VAL A 293 7.74 16.09 13.73
C VAL A 293 8.58 17.35 13.57
N ALA A 294 9.80 17.37 14.11
CA ALA A 294 10.70 18.50 13.94
C ALA A 294 11.09 18.71 12.47
N TYR A 295 11.34 17.62 11.75
CA TYR A 295 11.66 17.69 10.32
C TYR A 295 10.47 18.11 9.47
N GLU A 296 9.24 17.57 9.72
CA GLU A 296 8.00 18.05 9.08
C GLU A 296 7.81 19.56 9.27
N ARG A 297 8.06 20.06 10.48
CA ARG A 297 7.95 21.50 10.80
C ARG A 297 8.99 22.31 10.02
N LYS A 298 10.25 21.88 10.02
CA LYS A 298 11.33 22.52 9.28
C LYS A 298 11.00 22.65 7.79
N LEU A 299 10.45 21.61 7.19
CA LEU A 299 10.00 21.64 5.78
C LEU A 299 8.87 22.64 5.55
N LYS A 300 7.89 22.70 6.46
CA LYS A 300 6.80 23.70 6.37
C LYS A 300 7.31 25.13 6.57
N ASP A 301 8.16 25.35 7.54
CA ASP A 301 8.78 26.67 7.78
C ASP A 301 9.61 27.15 6.58
N SER A 302 10.22 26.22 5.83
CA SER A 302 10.97 26.53 4.62
C SER A 302 10.12 27.04 3.45
N LEU A 303 8.79 26.86 3.49
CA LEU A 303 7.87 27.38 2.44
C LEU A 303 7.96 28.88 2.25
N SER A 304 8.36 29.64 3.26
CA SER A 304 8.53 31.10 3.19
C SER A 304 9.89 31.53 2.66
N THR A 305 10.89 30.65 2.67
CA THR A 305 12.31 30.98 2.42
C THR A 305 12.95 30.24 1.27
N GLN A 306 12.45 29.07 0.89
CA GLN A 306 13.03 28.21 -0.14
C GLN A 306 11.96 27.70 -1.11
N PRO A 307 12.27 27.61 -2.43
CA PRO A 307 11.40 26.94 -3.38
C PRO A 307 11.25 25.46 -3.05
N ILE A 308 10.02 24.96 -3.11
CA ILE A 308 9.75 23.53 -2.93
C ILE A 308 9.74 22.79 -4.26
N SER A 309 10.14 21.51 -4.21
CA SER A 309 9.94 20.57 -5.31
C SER A 309 8.55 19.95 -5.26
N GLU A 310 8.07 19.44 -6.39
CA GLU A 310 6.81 18.71 -6.45
C GLU A 310 6.87 17.39 -5.67
N SER A 311 8.06 16.76 -5.58
CA SER A 311 8.30 15.54 -4.79
C SER A 311 7.96 15.71 -3.30
N LEU A 312 8.11 16.92 -2.75
CA LEU A 312 7.70 17.19 -1.36
C LEU A 312 6.20 16.99 -1.14
N LEU A 313 5.38 17.16 -2.19
CA LEU A 313 3.92 17.08 -2.16
C LEU A 313 3.40 15.69 -2.55
N GLU A 314 4.28 14.80 -3.02
CA GLU A 314 3.89 13.50 -3.54
C GLU A 314 3.11 12.67 -2.53
N GLY A 315 2.03 12.02 -2.98
CA GLY A 315 1.08 11.27 -2.13
C GLY A 315 0.11 12.12 -1.30
N MET A 316 0.29 13.46 -1.27
CA MET A 316 -0.55 14.33 -0.45
C MET A 316 -1.97 14.42 -1.01
N PHE A 317 -2.98 14.30 -0.14
CA PHE A 317 -4.37 14.50 -0.51
C PHE A 317 -4.70 15.96 -0.84
N LEU A 318 -5.71 16.16 -1.68
CA LEU A 318 -6.16 17.48 -2.11
C LEU A 318 -6.42 18.43 -0.92
N GLU A 319 -7.10 17.94 0.12
CA GLU A 319 -7.45 18.72 1.31
C GLU A 319 -6.21 19.18 2.09
N ASP A 320 -5.20 18.32 2.18
CA ASP A 320 -3.95 18.65 2.87
C ASP A 320 -3.06 19.60 2.03
N ALA A 321 -3.02 19.41 0.71
CA ALA A 321 -2.36 20.35 -0.19
C ALA A 321 -3.02 21.75 -0.13
N ARG A 322 -4.36 21.80 -0.08
CA ARG A 322 -5.11 23.07 0.11
C ARG A 322 -4.80 23.73 1.45
N LYS A 323 -4.68 22.98 2.55
CA LYS A 323 -4.24 23.52 3.84
C LYS A 323 -2.85 24.12 3.73
N LEU A 324 -1.90 23.33 3.20
CA LEU A 324 -0.49 23.74 3.05
C LEU A 324 -0.37 25.03 2.22
N ARG A 325 -1.04 25.12 1.07
CA ARG A 325 -1.05 26.35 0.26
C ARG A 325 -1.65 27.54 1.02
N ASN A 326 -2.77 27.33 1.71
CA ASN A 326 -3.44 28.40 2.42
C ASN A 326 -2.71 28.79 3.71
N GLU A 327 -1.84 27.94 4.27
CA GLU A 327 -0.96 28.28 5.39
C GLU A 327 0.01 29.42 5.01
N ILE A 328 0.55 29.41 3.78
CA ILE A 328 1.37 30.54 3.26
C ILE A 328 0.61 31.85 3.35
N TYR A 329 -0.63 31.89 2.92
CA TYR A 329 -1.47 33.09 2.99
C TYR A 329 -1.89 33.44 4.41
N ALA A 330 -2.13 32.44 5.26
CA ALA A 330 -2.56 32.62 6.65
C ALA A 330 -1.48 33.29 7.50
N HIS A 331 -0.20 33.01 7.26
CA HIS A 331 0.91 33.68 7.93
C HIS A 331 0.94 35.19 7.70
N HIS A 332 0.38 35.66 6.58
CA HIS A 332 0.20 37.09 6.28
C HIS A 332 -1.16 37.63 6.70
N GLY A 333 -1.98 36.84 7.39
CA GLY A 333 -3.26 37.24 7.94
C GLY A 333 -4.42 37.21 6.95
N ARG A 334 -4.36 36.52 5.83
CA ARG A 334 -5.47 36.38 4.88
C ARG A 334 -6.73 35.90 5.58
N ILE A 335 -7.84 36.60 5.39
CA ILE A 335 -9.15 36.16 5.85
C ILE A 335 -9.79 35.28 4.79
N PHE A 336 -10.13 34.04 5.18
CA PHE A 336 -10.69 33.04 4.27
C PHE A 336 -12.22 33.20 4.16
N LYS A 337 -12.76 33.10 2.93
CA LYS A 337 -14.20 33.03 2.68
C LYS A 337 -14.76 31.64 2.92
N ASP A 338 -13.94 30.63 2.68
CA ASP A 338 -14.26 29.21 2.92
C ASP A 338 -14.33 28.98 4.44
N LYS A 339 -15.52 28.58 4.92
CA LYS A 339 -15.78 28.37 6.36
C LYS A 339 -14.90 27.26 6.97
N TRP A 340 -14.55 26.27 6.17
CA TRP A 340 -13.70 25.17 6.61
C TRP A 340 -12.25 25.65 6.85
N LEU A 341 -11.67 26.40 5.90
CA LEU A 341 -10.34 27.00 6.07
C LEU A 341 -10.34 28.05 7.20
N GLN A 342 -11.42 28.86 7.30
CA GLN A 342 -11.56 29.83 8.39
C GLN A 342 -11.52 29.12 9.75
N LYS A 343 -12.31 28.06 9.94
CA LYS A 343 -12.33 27.28 11.17
C LYS A 343 -10.98 26.62 11.44
N TYR A 344 -10.35 26.07 10.41
CA TYR A 344 -9.05 25.42 10.52
C TYR A 344 -7.97 26.40 11.01
N PHE A 345 -7.78 27.54 10.34
CA PHE A 345 -6.75 28.51 10.74
C PHE A 345 -7.06 29.21 12.05
N ALA A 346 -8.34 29.46 12.38
CA ALA A 346 -8.72 30.05 13.66
C ALA A 346 -8.36 29.20 14.88
N SER A 347 -8.04 27.91 14.70
CA SER A 347 -7.59 27.03 15.79
C SER A 347 -6.11 27.18 16.14
N PHE A 348 -5.34 27.99 15.39
CA PHE A 348 -3.92 28.23 15.63
C PHE A 348 -3.67 29.59 16.28
N ASP A 349 -2.92 29.63 17.37
CA ASP A 349 -2.60 30.87 18.10
C ASP A 349 -1.78 31.85 17.29
N TRP A 350 -0.98 31.36 16.31
CA TRP A 350 -0.17 32.20 15.43
C TRP A 350 -0.98 32.92 14.35
N TYR A 351 -2.18 32.43 13.98
CA TYR A 351 -2.99 33.04 12.94
C TYR A 351 -3.61 34.36 13.43
N LYS A 352 -3.26 35.44 12.76
CA LYS A 352 -3.76 36.81 13.07
C LYS A 352 -4.47 37.39 11.83
N PRO A 353 -5.80 37.36 11.76
CA PRO A 353 -6.55 37.92 10.64
C PRO A 353 -6.20 39.39 10.41
N ASN A 354 -5.91 39.77 9.16
CA ASN A 354 -5.60 41.14 8.76
C ASN A 354 -6.63 41.61 7.72
N PRO A 355 -7.53 42.54 8.07
CA PRO A 355 -8.53 43.09 7.13
C PRO A 355 -7.93 43.81 5.91
N ASN A 356 -6.66 44.25 6.03
CA ASN A 356 -5.94 44.95 4.96
C ASN A 356 -5.02 44.01 4.16
N TYR A 357 -5.17 42.68 4.33
CA TYR A 357 -4.37 41.70 3.60
C TYR A 357 -4.56 41.87 2.09
N THR A 358 -3.44 41.82 1.38
CA THR A 358 -3.40 41.68 -0.08
C THR A 358 -2.29 40.70 -0.45
N ASP A 359 -2.38 40.04 -1.61
CA ASP A 359 -1.37 39.09 -2.10
C ASP A 359 -0.01 39.77 -2.40
N ALA A 360 0.08 41.09 -2.36
CA ALA A 360 1.33 41.85 -2.43
C ALA A 360 2.25 41.59 -1.20
N ALA A 361 1.67 41.16 -0.09
CA ALA A 361 2.41 40.83 1.13
C ALA A 361 3.31 39.55 0.96
N LEU A 362 3.01 38.69 0.01
CA LEU A 362 3.79 37.47 -0.25
C LEU A 362 5.14 37.81 -0.86
N THR A 363 6.17 37.09 -0.39
CA THR A 363 7.48 37.09 -1.04
C THR A 363 7.45 36.41 -2.42
N PRO A 364 8.46 36.61 -3.28
CA PRO A 364 8.56 35.86 -4.54
C PRO A 364 8.57 34.35 -4.34
N VAL A 365 9.26 33.84 -3.30
CA VAL A 365 9.32 32.41 -2.98
C VAL A 365 7.96 31.88 -2.56
N GLU A 366 7.26 32.58 -1.69
CA GLU A 366 5.92 32.17 -1.24
C GLU A 366 4.91 32.14 -2.41
N ARG A 367 4.98 33.11 -3.33
CA ARG A 367 4.15 33.08 -4.56
C ARG A 367 4.48 31.87 -5.44
N GLN A 368 5.76 31.56 -5.60
CA GLN A 368 6.21 30.40 -6.36
C GLN A 368 5.71 29.11 -5.72
N ASN A 369 5.88 28.95 -4.40
CA ASN A 369 5.47 27.77 -3.67
C ASN A 369 3.94 27.59 -3.68
N ALA A 370 3.18 28.67 -3.49
CA ALA A 370 1.73 28.63 -3.61
C ALA A 370 1.27 28.21 -5.02
N ALA A 371 1.98 28.64 -6.08
CA ALA A 371 1.69 28.23 -7.45
C ALA A 371 2.04 26.76 -7.69
N THR A 372 3.17 26.26 -7.17
CA THR A 372 3.56 24.84 -7.23
C THR A 372 2.52 23.95 -6.55
N ILE A 373 2.08 24.32 -5.32
CA ILE A 373 1.05 23.56 -4.60
C ILE A 373 -0.29 23.62 -5.36
N ALA A 374 -0.67 24.78 -5.91
CA ALA A 374 -1.90 24.93 -6.69
C ALA A 374 -1.89 24.10 -8.00
N ALA A 375 -0.72 23.90 -8.59
CA ALA A 375 -0.56 22.99 -9.75
C ALA A 375 -0.73 21.53 -9.32
N TYR A 376 -0.17 21.15 -8.17
CA TYR A 376 -0.33 19.82 -7.59
C TYR A 376 -1.79 19.50 -7.23
N GLU A 377 -2.53 20.45 -6.63
CA GLU A 377 -3.95 20.29 -6.27
C GLU A 377 -4.84 19.85 -7.46
N LYS A 378 -4.47 20.19 -8.69
CA LYS A 378 -5.25 19.83 -9.90
C LYS A 378 -5.21 18.34 -10.20
N LYS A 379 -4.21 17.63 -9.70
CA LYS A 379 -4.00 16.19 -9.91
C LYS A 379 -4.12 15.37 -8.62
N ALA A 380 -4.20 16.04 -7.48
CA ALA A 380 -4.29 15.37 -6.19
C ALA A 380 -5.68 14.72 -6.00
N THR A 381 -5.69 13.51 -5.45
CA THR A 381 -6.92 12.80 -5.11
C THR A 381 -7.51 13.38 -3.81
N SER A 382 -8.85 13.52 -3.77
CA SER A 382 -9.56 13.87 -2.53
C SER A 382 -9.51 12.69 -1.54
N VAL A 383 -9.38 13.02 -0.24
CA VAL A 383 -9.52 12.02 0.83
C VAL A 383 -10.83 11.23 0.72
N MET A 384 -11.93 11.89 0.36
CA MET A 384 -13.23 11.24 0.21
C MET A 384 -13.22 10.22 -0.92
N ALA A 385 -12.64 10.56 -2.07
CA ALA A 385 -12.53 9.63 -3.19
C ALA A 385 -11.60 8.45 -2.87
N ALA A 386 -10.56 8.65 -2.05
CA ALA A 386 -9.66 7.57 -1.64
C ALA A 386 -10.29 6.59 -0.64
N VAL A 387 -11.31 7.04 0.11
CA VAL A 387 -12.04 6.20 1.09
C VAL A 387 -13.17 5.41 0.42
N GLU A 388 -13.78 5.96 -0.63
CA GLU A 388 -14.89 5.34 -1.35
C GLU A 388 -14.43 4.34 -2.42
N GLY A 389 -13.16 4.38 -2.84
CA GLY A 389 -12.55 3.47 -3.81
C GLY A 389 -11.99 2.22 -3.15
#